data_84837873519500cff318d764f1cb7805
#
_entry.id   84837873519500cff318d764f1cb7805
#
_cell.length_a   1.000
_cell.length_b   1.000
_cell.length_c   1.000
_cell.angle_alpha   90.00
_cell.angle_beta   90.00
_cell.angle_gamma   90.00
#
_symmetry.space_group_name_H-M   'P 1'
#
loop_
_entity.id
_entity.type
_entity.pdbx_description
1 polymer ?
#
loop_
_entity_poly.entity_id
_entity_poly.type
_entity_poly.pdbx_seq_one_letter_code
_entity_poly.pdbx_strand_id
1 'polypeptide(L)'
;EISLLLPDYDPTVQCLDSTFDSEKAMHAVNFFPLLLRHHKGQWNNERFVLSDWQISIVANMFGWIRPDGTRRFRSSLIELPRKAGKSSLAAGLALMCLTSDEQGGEVYTAAADRDQANIVFGIAKRFVESDEYLSKHCKIYRHAIVVPSTGSTMKALSSDSRTAHGLNASAVICDELHVWTKPDARELYEALITSQGARKQPLNIAITTAGTAEPTLW
;
A
#
# COMPACT_ATOMS: atom_id res chain seq x y z
N GLU A 1 -9.26 22.58 -0.29
CA GLU A 1 -7.92 22.60 0.35
C GLU A 1 -7.74 21.32 1.15
N ILE A 2 -6.63 20.58 0.91
CA ILE A 2 -6.37 19.32 1.63
C ILE A 2 -5.69 19.68 2.94
N SER A 3 -6.24 19.22 4.08
CA SER A 3 -5.52 19.24 5.34
C SER A 3 -4.41 18.20 5.33
N LEU A 4 -3.18 18.60 5.60
CA LEU A 4 -2.03 17.71 5.77
C LEU A 4 -1.77 17.36 7.23
N LEU A 5 -2.50 17.99 8.16
CA LEU A 5 -2.36 17.75 9.59
C LEU A 5 -2.95 16.41 9.98
N LEU A 6 -2.20 15.65 10.73
CA LEU A 6 -2.60 14.40 11.36
C LEU A 6 -2.35 14.51 12.87
N PRO A 7 -3.01 13.72 13.71
CA PRO A 7 -2.70 13.68 15.12
C PRO A 7 -1.19 13.50 15.35
N ASP A 8 -0.60 14.35 16.17
CA ASP A 8 0.83 14.37 16.53
C ASP A 8 1.82 14.54 15.36
N TYR A 9 1.31 14.95 14.16
CA TYR A 9 2.14 15.17 12.98
C TYR A 9 1.78 16.47 12.26
N ASP A 10 2.74 17.39 12.22
CA ASP A 10 2.67 18.62 11.43
C ASP A 10 3.77 18.63 10.36
N PRO A 11 3.42 18.39 9.09
CA PRO A 11 4.40 18.34 8.02
C PRO A 11 5.10 19.68 7.75
N THR A 12 4.49 20.80 8.13
CA THR A 12 5.09 22.13 7.90
C THR A 12 6.35 22.36 8.73
N VAL A 13 6.51 21.62 9.84
CA VAL A 13 7.70 21.68 10.69
C VAL A 13 8.55 20.40 10.62
N GLN A 14 7.98 19.30 10.17
CA GLN A 14 8.67 18.00 10.17
C GLN A 14 9.27 17.61 8.81
N CYS A 15 8.87 18.26 7.71
CA CYS A 15 9.33 17.99 6.35
C CYS A 15 10.19 19.12 5.76
N LEU A 16 10.96 19.84 6.59
CA LEU A 16 11.77 21.00 6.18
C LEU A 16 12.84 20.70 5.12
N ASP A 17 13.20 19.42 4.95
CA ASP A 17 14.15 18.92 3.94
C ASP A 17 13.47 18.57 2.60
N SER A 18 12.18 18.84 2.46
CA SER A 18 11.36 18.39 1.33
C SER A 18 10.38 19.47 0.89
N THR A 19 9.90 19.38 -0.34
CA THR A 19 8.89 20.27 -0.90
C THR A 19 7.60 19.48 -1.13
N PHE A 20 6.46 20.10 -0.84
CA PHE A 20 5.16 19.48 -1.14
C PHE A 20 4.78 19.70 -2.60
N ASP A 21 4.66 18.60 -3.33
CA ASP A 21 4.20 18.53 -4.72
C ASP A 21 2.69 18.20 -4.74
N SER A 22 1.88 19.23 -4.96
CA SER A 22 0.42 19.08 -4.96
C SER A 22 -0.09 18.23 -6.12
N GLU A 23 0.60 18.17 -7.26
CA GLU A 23 0.19 17.36 -8.40
C GLU A 23 0.36 15.87 -8.09
N LYS A 24 1.49 15.49 -7.52
CA LYS A 24 1.72 14.11 -7.07
C LYS A 24 0.76 13.70 -5.96
N ALA A 25 0.51 14.58 -4.98
CA ALA A 25 -0.47 14.34 -3.94
C ALA A 25 -1.87 14.12 -4.52
N MET A 26 -2.32 15.01 -5.42
CA MET A 26 -3.64 14.90 -6.06
C MET A 26 -3.74 13.72 -6.99
N HIS A 27 -2.68 13.35 -7.69
CA HIS A 27 -2.64 12.12 -8.50
C HIS A 27 -2.93 10.90 -7.63
N ALA A 28 -2.25 10.78 -6.48
CA ALA A 28 -2.45 9.67 -5.56
C ALA A 28 -3.85 9.65 -4.93
N VAL A 29 -4.35 10.80 -4.50
CA VAL A 29 -5.70 10.93 -3.91
C VAL A 29 -6.78 10.61 -4.93
N ASN A 30 -6.68 11.16 -6.14
CA ASN A 30 -7.67 10.99 -7.20
C ASN A 30 -7.69 9.59 -7.81
N PHE A 31 -6.60 8.83 -7.69
CA PHE A 31 -6.56 7.43 -8.12
C PHE A 31 -7.73 6.62 -7.58
N PHE A 32 -8.09 6.82 -6.32
CA PHE A 32 -9.16 6.09 -5.65
C PHE A 32 -10.55 6.36 -6.27
N PRO A 33 -11.09 7.57 -6.27
CA PRO A 33 -12.42 7.81 -6.81
C PRO A 33 -12.50 7.69 -8.33
N LEU A 34 -11.40 7.81 -9.05
CA LEU A 34 -11.41 7.68 -10.51
C LEU A 34 -11.42 6.23 -10.96
N LEU A 35 -10.65 5.35 -10.30
CA LEU A 35 -10.38 3.99 -10.77
C LEU A 35 -10.94 2.89 -9.86
N LEU A 36 -11.24 3.19 -8.59
CA LEU A 36 -11.64 2.15 -7.65
C LEU A 36 -13.13 2.25 -7.28
N ARG A 37 -13.75 1.08 -7.13
CA ARG A 37 -15.14 0.95 -6.70
C ARG A 37 -15.25 -0.02 -5.54
N HIS A 38 -16.11 0.31 -4.58
CA HIS A 38 -16.44 -0.61 -3.49
C HIS A 38 -17.06 -1.90 -4.04
N HIS A 39 -16.70 -3.04 -3.48
CA HIS A 39 -17.12 -4.35 -3.96
C HIS A 39 -18.01 -5.11 -2.97
N LYS A 40 -18.36 -4.51 -1.82
CA LYS A 40 -19.17 -5.15 -0.77
C LYS A 40 -20.07 -4.15 -0.04
N GLY A 41 -21.14 -4.70 0.56
CA GLY A 41 -22.05 -3.96 1.43
C GLY A 41 -22.92 -2.95 0.69
N GLN A 42 -23.42 -1.98 1.44
CA GLN A 42 -24.30 -0.92 0.91
C GLN A 42 -23.64 -0.02 -0.13
N TRP A 43 -22.29 0.04 -0.14
CA TRP A 43 -21.49 0.84 -1.07
C TRP A 43 -21.09 0.08 -2.33
N ASN A 44 -21.61 -1.16 -2.53
CA ASN A 44 -21.21 -1.98 -3.67
C ASN A 44 -21.38 -1.23 -5.00
N ASN A 45 -20.34 -1.21 -5.81
CA ASN A 45 -20.23 -0.51 -7.09
C ASN A 45 -20.17 1.03 -7.02
N GLU A 46 -20.19 1.63 -5.83
CA GLU A 46 -19.96 3.06 -5.68
C GLU A 46 -18.45 3.37 -5.78
N ARG A 47 -18.13 4.60 -6.18
CA ARG A 47 -16.73 5.06 -6.25
C ARG A 47 -16.10 5.04 -4.88
N PHE A 48 -14.85 4.64 -4.80
CA PHE A 48 -14.10 4.65 -3.55
C PHE A 48 -13.61 6.08 -3.25
N VAL A 49 -14.48 6.89 -2.68
CA VAL A 49 -14.14 8.25 -2.23
C VAL A 49 -13.43 8.14 -0.89
N LEU A 50 -12.21 8.69 -0.84
CA LEU A 50 -11.43 8.75 0.40
C LEU A 50 -12.08 9.73 1.39
N SER A 51 -12.13 9.36 2.66
CA SER A 51 -12.48 10.30 3.75
C SER A 51 -11.33 11.28 4.01
N ASP A 52 -11.60 12.39 4.70
CA ASP A 52 -10.62 13.46 4.93
C ASP A 52 -9.31 12.96 5.53
N TRP A 53 -9.38 12.07 6.54
CA TRP A 53 -8.18 11.50 7.14
C TRP A 53 -7.41 10.57 6.20
N GLN A 54 -8.09 9.83 5.30
CA GLN A 54 -7.44 9.02 4.26
C GLN A 54 -6.75 9.92 3.23
N ILE A 55 -7.42 11.01 2.83
CA ILE A 55 -6.85 12.02 1.95
C ILE A 55 -5.57 12.58 2.58
N SER A 56 -5.61 12.97 3.86
CA SER A 56 -4.44 13.49 4.56
C SER A 56 -3.28 12.49 4.57
N ILE A 57 -3.53 11.21 4.87
CA ILE A 57 -2.49 10.16 4.85
C ILE A 57 -1.91 9.99 3.44
N VAL A 58 -2.75 9.84 2.43
CA VAL A 58 -2.30 9.59 1.05
C VAL A 58 -1.56 10.81 0.51
N ALA A 59 -2.07 12.02 0.72
CA ALA A 59 -1.44 13.25 0.26
C ALA A 59 -0.06 13.46 0.90
N ASN A 60 0.08 13.23 2.21
CA ASN A 60 1.38 13.30 2.87
C ASN A 60 2.36 12.26 2.33
N MET A 61 1.91 11.01 2.19
CA MET A 61 2.76 9.89 1.76
C MET A 61 3.36 10.11 0.37
N PHE A 62 2.60 10.68 -0.56
CA PHE A 62 3.00 10.82 -1.97
C PHE A 62 3.37 12.24 -2.38
N GLY A 63 2.96 13.26 -1.63
CA GLY A 63 3.17 14.66 -1.99
C GLY A 63 4.52 15.23 -1.53
N TRP A 64 5.13 14.73 -0.49
CA TRP A 64 6.41 15.26 -0.01
C TRP A 64 7.59 14.67 -0.79
N ILE A 65 8.32 15.54 -1.48
CA ILE A 65 9.40 15.17 -2.39
C ILE A 65 10.72 15.80 -1.93
N ARG A 66 11.77 14.99 -1.88
CA ARG A 66 13.14 15.40 -1.56
C ARG A 66 13.77 16.15 -2.74
N PRO A 67 14.87 16.89 -2.52
CA PRO A 67 15.58 17.59 -3.59
C PRO A 67 16.06 16.68 -4.74
N ASP A 68 16.28 15.39 -4.48
CA ASP A 68 16.68 14.40 -5.48
C ASP A 68 15.49 13.86 -6.32
N GLY A 69 14.28 14.39 -6.11
CA GLY A 69 13.05 14.00 -6.79
C GLY A 69 12.39 12.74 -6.26
N THR A 70 12.93 12.12 -5.21
CA THR A 70 12.34 10.92 -4.59
C THR A 70 11.32 11.28 -3.51
N ARG A 71 10.42 10.33 -3.19
CA ARG A 71 9.50 10.47 -2.05
C ARG A 71 10.27 10.64 -0.74
N ARG A 72 9.79 11.57 0.08
CA ARG A 72 10.25 11.76 1.47
C ARG A 72 9.96 10.52 2.32
N PHE A 73 8.71 10.03 2.24
CA PHE A 73 8.27 8.91 3.03
C PHE A 73 8.52 7.59 2.32
N ARG A 74 9.26 6.70 2.98
CA ARG A 74 9.58 5.35 2.51
C ARG A 74 8.96 4.28 3.39
N SER A 75 8.43 4.67 4.54
CA SER A 75 7.69 3.82 5.46
C SER A 75 6.52 4.57 6.08
N SER A 76 5.45 3.85 6.34
CA SER A 76 4.25 4.36 7.00
C SER A 76 3.64 3.27 7.88
N LEU A 77 3.31 3.62 9.11
CA LEU A 77 2.49 2.81 10.00
C LEU A 77 1.13 3.46 10.14
N ILE A 78 0.08 2.75 9.76
CA ILE A 78 -1.30 3.23 9.79
C ILE A 78 -2.08 2.36 10.78
N GLU A 79 -2.32 2.91 11.97
CA GLU A 79 -3.10 2.24 13.00
C GLU A 79 -4.54 2.75 12.97
N LEU A 80 -5.48 1.85 12.76
CA LEU A 80 -6.90 2.16 12.58
C LEU A 80 -7.79 1.15 13.30
N PRO A 81 -8.96 1.56 13.81
CA PRO A 81 -9.90 0.64 14.43
C PRO A 81 -10.41 -0.41 13.43
N ARG A 82 -10.95 -1.50 13.96
CA ARG A 82 -11.65 -2.51 13.14
C ARG A 82 -12.80 -1.86 12.36
N LYS A 83 -13.05 -2.34 11.13
CA LYS A 83 -14.10 -1.85 10.21
C LYS A 83 -13.87 -0.43 9.65
N ALA A 84 -12.71 0.16 9.82
CA ALA A 84 -12.32 1.45 9.23
C ALA A 84 -11.88 1.38 7.74
N GLY A 85 -12.15 0.27 7.04
CA GLY A 85 -11.82 0.14 5.61
C GLY A 85 -10.34 -0.13 5.29
N LYS A 86 -9.55 -0.58 6.29
CA LYS A 86 -8.10 -0.82 6.18
C LYS A 86 -7.68 -1.62 4.94
N SER A 87 -8.26 -2.81 4.76
CA SER A 87 -7.85 -3.71 3.67
C SER A 87 -8.21 -3.15 2.28
N SER A 88 -9.29 -2.36 2.17
CA SER A 88 -9.63 -1.67 0.91
C SER A 88 -8.65 -0.54 0.62
N LEU A 89 -8.26 0.24 1.63
CA LEU A 89 -7.22 1.26 1.50
C LEU A 89 -5.88 0.63 1.12
N ALA A 90 -5.48 -0.46 1.79
CA ALA A 90 -4.27 -1.23 1.49
C ALA A 90 -4.25 -1.73 0.03
N ALA A 91 -5.35 -2.29 -0.44
CA ALA A 91 -5.48 -2.77 -1.81
C ALA A 91 -5.40 -1.63 -2.84
N GLY A 92 -6.01 -0.48 -2.55
CA GLY A 92 -5.92 0.71 -3.39
C GLY A 92 -4.50 1.26 -3.47
N LEU A 93 -3.81 1.38 -2.34
CA LEU A 93 -2.41 1.80 -2.27
C LEU A 93 -1.49 0.82 -3.04
N ALA A 94 -1.72 -0.49 -2.90
CA ALA A 94 -0.95 -1.50 -3.63
C ALA A 94 -1.14 -1.37 -5.16
N LEU A 95 -2.37 -1.16 -5.63
CA LEU A 95 -2.65 -0.96 -7.06
C LEU A 95 -2.07 0.36 -7.57
N MET A 96 -2.13 1.42 -6.79
CA MET A 96 -1.52 2.69 -7.17
C MET A 96 0.00 2.53 -7.32
N CYS A 97 0.68 1.87 -6.38
CA CYS A 97 2.11 1.57 -6.50
C CYS A 97 2.41 0.67 -7.72
N LEU A 98 1.53 -0.31 -8.02
CA LEU A 98 1.69 -1.20 -9.16
C LEU A 98 1.63 -0.47 -10.50
N THR A 99 0.72 0.51 -10.63
CA THR A 99 0.37 1.13 -11.91
C THR A 99 1.06 2.46 -12.17
N SER A 100 1.49 3.17 -11.11
CA SER A 100 1.90 4.58 -11.21
C SER A 100 3.29 4.88 -10.63
N ASP A 101 3.94 3.93 -9.95
CA ASP A 101 5.16 4.26 -9.21
C ASP A 101 6.44 4.12 -10.05
N GLU A 102 6.79 2.91 -10.47
CA GLU A 102 7.98 2.68 -11.28
C GLU A 102 7.82 1.54 -12.29
N GLN A 103 8.64 1.55 -13.34
CA GLN A 103 8.68 0.46 -14.31
C GLN A 103 9.37 -0.78 -13.71
N GLY A 104 8.84 -1.96 -14.00
CA GLY A 104 9.34 -3.22 -13.45
C GLY A 104 9.20 -3.30 -11.94
N GLY A 105 8.19 -2.59 -11.38
CA GLY A 105 7.91 -2.59 -9.95
C GLY A 105 7.43 -3.96 -9.47
N GLU A 106 7.90 -4.38 -8.30
CA GLU A 106 7.40 -5.57 -7.61
C GLU A 106 6.67 -5.12 -6.35
N VAL A 107 5.35 -5.26 -6.35
CA VAL A 107 4.47 -4.91 -5.23
C VAL A 107 4.06 -6.18 -4.49
N TYR A 108 4.25 -6.19 -3.17
CA TYR A 108 3.88 -7.31 -2.34
C TYR A 108 2.85 -6.90 -1.29
N THR A 109 1.74 -7.63 -1.24
CA THR A 109 0.84 -7.60 -0.08
C THR A 109 1.19 -8.76 0.82
N ALA A 110 1.45 -8.51 2.08
CA ALA A 110 1.92 -9.52 3.02
C ALA A 110 1.08 -9.57 4.29
N ALA A 111 0.88 -10.76 4.83
CA ALA A 111 0.21 -11.00 6.10
C ALA A 111 0.81 -12.21 6.82
N ALA A 112 0.48 -12.37 8.10
CA ALA A 112 0.99 -13.47 8.93
C ALA A 112 0.57 -14.85 8.41
N ASP A 113 -0.60 -14.96 7.76
CA ASP A 113 -1.10 -16.19 7.16
C ASP A 113 -1.59 -15.97 5.72
N ARG A 114 -1.77 -17.07 4.99
CA ARG A 114 -2.15 -17.07 3.57
C ARG A 114 -3.55 -16.49 3.33
N ASP A 115 -4.49 -16.77 4.20
CA ASP A 115 -5.87 -16.33 4.00
C ASP A 115 -5.97 -14.80 4.18
N GLN A 116 -5.27 -14.25 5.15
CA GLN A 116 -5.16 -12.81 5.35
C GLN A 116 -4.44 -12.12 4.18
N ALA A 117 -3.31 -12.67 3.71
CA ALA A 117 -2.60 -12.12 2.55
C ALA A 117 -3.49 -12.07 1.29
N ASN A 118 -4.33 -13.09 1.10
CA ASN A 118 -5.28 -13.15 -0.01
C ASN A 118 -6.45 -12.17 0.11
N ILE A 119 -6.75 -11.62 1.29
CA ILE A 119 -7.83 -10.64 1.44
C ILE A 119 -7.50 -9.37 0.65
N VAL A 120 -6.36 -8.74 0.92
CA VAL A 120 -5.94 -7.50 0.24
C VAL A 120 -5.76 -7.75 -1.26
N PHE A 121 -5.10 -8.84 -1.62
CA PHE A 121 -4.90 -9.23 -3.01
C PHE A 121 -6.23 -9.50 -3.76
N GLY A 122 -7.18 -10.15 -3.09
CA GLY A 122 -8.52 -10.41 -3.64
C GLY A 122 -9.33 -9.12 -3.84
N ILE A 123 -9.18 -8.13 -2.95
CA ILE A 123 -9.79 -6.81 -3.13
C ILE A 123 -9.17 -6.10 -4.33
N ALA A 124 -7.84 -6.12 -4.46
CA ALA A 124 -7.14 -5.53 -5.60
C ALA A 124 -7.59 -6.14 -6.94
N LYS A 125 -7.75 -7.47 -7.01
CA LYS A 125 -8.32 -8.13 -8.20
C LYS A 125 -9.69 -7.58 -8.56
N ARG A 126 -10.59 -7.42 -7.59
CA ARG A 126 -11.94 -6.90 -7.83
C ARG A 126 -11.92 -5.44 -8.27
N PHE A 127 -11.03 -4.63 -7.76
CA PHE A 127 -10.83 -3.27 -8.24
C PHE A 127 -10.44 -3.26 -9.72
N VAL A 128 -9.49 -4.11 -10.12
CA VAL A 128 -9.12 -4.25 -11.55
C VAL A 128 -10.29 -4.74 -12.39
N GLU A 129 -11.05 -5.73 -11.92
CA GLU A 129 -12.21 -6.28 -12.64
C GLU A 129 -13.36 -5.27 -12.80
N SER A 130 -13.51 -4.35 -11.85
CA SER A 130 -14.63 -3.40 -11.82
C SER A 130 -14.38 -2.10 -12.60
N ASP A 131 -13.17 -1.85 -13.06
CA ASP A 131 -12.79 -0.64 -13.78
C ASP A 131 -12.29 -0.95 -15.19
N GLU A 132 -12.82 -0.24 -16.19
CA GLU A 132 -12.51 -0.48 -17.60
C GLU A 132 -11.05 -0.14 -17.95
N TYR A 133 -10.49 0.91 -17.36
CA TYR A 133 -9.10 1.30 -17.60
C TYR A 133 -8.16 0.27 -16.97
N LEU A 134 -8.36 -0.07 -15.71
CA LEU A 134 -7.53 -1.06 -15.01
C LEU A 134 -7.60 -2.44 -15.68
N SER A 135 -8.79 -2.89 -16.10
CA SER A 135 -8.96 -4.20 -16.75
C SER A 135 -8.28 -4.28 -18.12
N LYS A 136 -8.13 -3.17 -18.84
CA LYS A 136 -7.37 -3.10 -20.09
C LYS A 136 -5.86 -3.10 -19.88
N HIS A 137 -5.38 -2.49 -18.79
CA HIS A 137 -3.95 -2.29 -18.55
C HIS A 137 -3.33 -3.34 -17.62
N CYS A 138 -4.14 -4.04 -16.81
CA CYS A 138 -3.70 -5.07 -15.89
C CYS A 138 -4.19 -6.45 -16.34
N LYS A 139 -3.33 -7.45 -16.25
CA LYS A 139 -3.69 -8.86 -16.42
C LYS A 139 -3.74 -9.57 -15.08
N ILE A 140 -4.87 -10.21 -14.80
CA ILE A 140 -5.09 -10.95 -13.56
C ILE A 140 -4.73 -12.42 -13.78
N TYR A 141 -3.85 -12.93 -12.95
CA TYR A 141 -3.52 -14.36 -12.84
C TYR A 141 -3.96 -14.89 -11.48
N ARG A 142 -3.86 -16.21 -11.30
CA ARG A 142 -4.23 -16.87 -10.05
C ARG A 142 -3.51 -16.24 -8.84
N HIS A 143 -2.22 -15.95 -8.96
CA HIS A 143 -1.34 -15.48 -7.88
C HIS A 143 -0.62 -14.18 -8.17
N ALA A 144 -1.00 -13.46 -9.24
CA ALA A 144 -0.39 -12.21 -9.60
C ALA A 144 -1.36 -11.27 -10.34
N ILE A 145 -1.15 -9.96 -10.19
CA ILE A 145 -1.65 -8.94 -11.09
C ILE A 145 -0.42 -8.38 -11.80
N VAL A 146 -0.48 -8.26 -13.12
CA VAL A 146 0.66 -7.82 -13.95
C VAL A 146 0.23 -6.63 -14.80
N VAL A 147 1.08 -5.63 -14.91
CA VAL A 147 0.96 -4.52 -15.88
C VAL A 147 1.91 -4.80 -17.04
N PRO A 148 1.45 -5.33 -18.18
CA PRO A 148 2.34 -5.78 -19.25
C PRO A 148 3.19 -4.67 -19.85
N SER A 149 2.68 -3.44 -19.89
CA SER A 149 3.38 -2.27 -20.47
C SER A 149 4.62 -1.85 -19.68
N THR A 150 4.62 -2.06 -18.36
CA THR A 150 5.73 -1.69 -17.47
C THR A 150 6.53 -2.90 -16.99
N GLY A 151 5.98 -4.12 -17.13
CA GLY A 151 6.51 -5.34 -16.52
C GLY A 151 6.31 -5.43 -15.00
N SER A 152 5.53 -4.49 -14.42
CA SER A 152 5.29 -4.47 -12.98
C SER A 152 4.37 -5.61 -12.54
N THR A 153 4.59 -6.13 -11.34
CA THR A 153 3.83 -7.27 -10.80
C THR A 153 3.40 -7.03 -9.36
N MET A 154 2.22 -7.51 -9.00
CA MET A 154 1.73 -7.54 -7.62
C MET A 154 1.44 -8.99 -7.22
N LYS A 155 1.89 -9.41 -6.04
CA LYS A 155 1.69 -10.76 -5.48
C LYS A 155 1.34 -10.70 -4.00
N ALA A 156 0.61 -11.71 -3.51
CA ALA A 156 0.39 -11.92 -2.09
C ALA A 156 1.44 -12.89 -1.51
N LEU A 157 1.99 -12.55 -0.36
CA LEU A 157 2.96 -13.36 0.38
C LEU A 157 2.45 -13.62 1.81
N SER A 158 2.80 -14.77 2.36
CA SER A 158 2.54 -15.13 3.76
C SER A 158 3.76 -15.80 4.36
N SER A 159 3.83 -15.87 5.69
CA SER A 159 4.94 -16.51 6.40
C SER A 159 5.12 -18.00 6.04
N ASP A 160 4.05 -18.66 5.56
CA ASP A 160 4.12 -20.05 5.06
C ASP A 160 4.82 -20.16 3.69
N SER A 161 5.09 -19.04 3.02
CA SER A 161 5.69 -19.06 1.68
C SER A 161 7.22 -19.10 1.77
N ARG A 162 7.82 -20.23 1.38
CA ARG A 162 9.29 -20.42 1.32
C ARG A 162 10.01 -19.55 0.27
N THR A 163 9.33 -18.56 -0.33
CA THR A 163 9.80 -17.81 -1.50
C THR A 163 10.29 -16.40 -1.21
N ALA A 164 10.69 -16.12 0.03
CA ALA A 164 11.17 -14.78 0.42
C ALA A 164 12.60 -14.44 -0.10
N HIS A 165 13.27 -15.36 -0.79
CA HIS A 165 14.60 -15.11 -1.34
C HIS A 165 14.52 -14.60 -2.78
N GLY A 166 15.30 -13.57 -3.12
CA GLY A 166 15.39 -13.00 -4.46
C GLY A 166 14.31 -12.00 -4.80
N LEU A 167 13.59 -11.47 -3.81
CA LEU A 167 12.64 -10.39 -3.98
C LEU A 167 13.37 -9.06 -4.27
N ASN A 168 12.73 -8.18 -5.03
CA ASN A 168 13.20 -6.82 -5.31
C ASN A 168 12.02 -5.85 -5.21
N ALA A 169 11.49 -5.70 -3.99
CA ALA A 169 10.25 -5.02 -3.72
C ALA A 169 10.35 -3.50 -3.95
N SER A 170 9.49 -2.97 -4.82
CA SER A 170 9.25 -1.52 -4.94
C SER A 170 8.27 -1.02 -3.90
N ALA A 171 7.25 -1.82 -3.58
CA ALA A 171 6.32 -1.53 -2.50
C ALA A 171 5.94 -2.80 -1.74
N VAL A 172 5.81 -2.67 -0.42
CA VAL A 172 5.36 -3.73 0.49
C VAL A 172 4.20 -3.19 1.31
N ILE A 173 3.09 -3.90 1.32
CA ILE A 173 1.91 -3.57 2.12
C ILE A 173 1.67 -4.73 3.10
N CYS A 174 2.00 -4.49 4.38
CA CYS A 174 1.80 -5.44 5.46
C CYS A 174 0.45 -5.19 6.13
N ASP A 175 -0.45 -6.18 6.09
CA ASP A 175 -1.76 -6.11 6.73
C ASP A 175 -1.73 -6.79 8.10
N GLU A 176 -2.46 -6.20 9.07
CA GLU A 176 -2.62 -6.66 10.46
C GLU A 176 -1.27 -6.99 11.14
N LEU A 177 -0.31 -6.07 11.06
CA LEU A 177 1.07 -6.28 11.55
C LEU A 177 1.13 -6.69 13.04
N HIS A 178 0.12 -6.34 13.86
CA HIS A 178 0.04 -6.71 15.28
C HIS A 178 -0.02 -8.24 15.52
N VAL A 179 -0.42 -9.05 14.54
CA VAL A 179 -0.46 -10.52 14.67
C VAL A 179 0.81 -11.21 14.17
N TRP A 180 1.83 -10.46 13.71
CA TRP A 180 3.09 -11.02 13.22
C TRP A 180 4.06 -11.36 14.37
N THR A 181 3.61 -12.19 15.29
CA THR A 181 4.35 -12.53 16.53
C THR A 181 5.27 -13.75 16.38
N LYS A 182 4.99 -14.61 15.37
CA LYS A 182 5.76 -15.84 15.13
C LYS A 182 7.11 -15.53 14.46
N PRO A 183 8.15 -16.35 14.70
CA PRO A 183 9.48 -16.20 14.08
C PRO A 183 9.42 -16.12 12.55
N ASP A 184 8.65 -17.00 11.90
CA ASP A 184 8.52 -17.06 10.44
C ASP A 184 7.92 -15.76 9.87
N ALA A 185 6.99 -15.12 10.59
CA ALA A 185 6.42 -13.85 10.18
C ALA A 185 7.43 -12.72 10.27
N ARG A 186 8.28 -12.71 11.30
CA ARG A 186 9.39 -11.75 11.43
C ARG A 186 10.41 -11.93 10.32
N GLU A 187 10.79 -13.18 10.02
CA GLU A 187 11.71 -13.49 8.93
C GLU A 187 11.18 -13.00 7.58
N LEU A 188 9.87 -13.22 7.30
CA LEU A 188 9.22 -12.67 6.12
C LEU A 188 9.30 -11.14 6.08
N TYR A 189 8.99 -10.46 7.19
CA TYR A 189 9.05 -9.00 7.28
C TYR A 189 10.47 -8.48 6.99
N GLU A 190 11.49 -9.05 7.62
CA GLU A 190 12.89 -8.68 7.41
C GLU A 190 13.32 -8.92 5.96
N ALA A 191 12.92 -10.04 5.36
CA ALA A 191 13.21 -10.34 3.97
C ALA A 191 12.56 -9.33 3.01
N LEU A 192 11.32 -8.93 3.27
CA LEU A 192 10.61 -7.93 2.49
C LEU A 192 11.28 -6.55 2.58
N ILE A 193 11.63 -6.10 3.78
CA ILE A 193 12.28 -4.79 3.99
C ILE A 193 13.69 -4.78 3.38
N THR A 194 14.47 -5.83 3.57
CA THR A 194 15.82 -5.91 3.01
C THR A 194 15.82 -6.02 1.48
N SER A 195 14.78 -6.64 0.89
CA SER A 195 14.62 -6.74 -0.56
C SER A 195 14.46 -5.38 -1.26
N GLN A 196 14.12 -4.34 -0.53
CA GLN A 196 13.93 -2.98 -1.05
C GLN A 196 15.25 -2.22 -1.28
N GLY A 197 16.37 -2.73 -0.84
CA GLY A 197 17.68 -2.02 -0.84
C GLY A 197 18.18 -1.57 -2.22
N ALA A 198 17.76 -2.24 -3.30
CA ALA A 198 18.13 -1.88 -4.67
C ALA A 198 17.19 -0.83 -5.31
N ARG A 199 16.07 -0.49 -4.68
CA ARG A 199 15.08 0.45 -5.22
C ARG A 199 15.41 1.89 -4.84
N LYS A 200 15.21 2.81 -5.78
CA LYS A 200 15.48 4.24 -5.57
C LYS A 200 14.51 4.88 -4.58
N GLN A 201 13.22 4.50 -4.63
CA GLN A 201 12.18 5.05 -3.77
C GLN A 201 11.21 3.97 -3.27
N PRO A 202 11.71 2.98 -2.52
CA PRO A 202 10.85 1.91 -2.01
C PRO A 202 9.79 2.47 -1.06
N LEU A 203 8.68 1.75 -0.92
CA LEU A 203 7.62 2.10 0.01
C LEU A 203 7.21 0.89 0.84
N ASN A 204 7.25 1.05 2.16
CA ASN A 204 6.73 0.06 3.10
C ASN A 204 5.54 0.64 3.84
N ILE A 205 4.38 0.01 3.73
CA ILE A 205 3.14 0.42 4.38
C ILE A 205 2.70 -0.71 5.30
N ALA A 206 2.68 -0.44 6.59
CA ALA A 206 2.10 -1.33 7.58
C ALA A 206 0.72 -0.79 7.98
N ILE A 207 -0.31 -1.62 7.87
CA ILE A 207 -1.67 -1.27 8.28
C ILE A 207 -2.11 -2.25 9.36
N THR A 208 -2.60 -1.74 10.48
CA THR A 208 -2.90 -2.56 11.64
C THR A 208 -4.06 -2.00 12.47
N THR A 209 -4.55 -2.81 13.39
CA THR A 209 -5.37 -2.35 14.55
C THR A 209 -4.46 -2.21 15.77
N ALA A 210 -4.90 -1.44 16.75
CA ALA A 210 -4.27 -1.43 18.07
C ALA A 210 -4.11 -2.87 18.57
N GLY A 211 -2.88 -3.25 18.86
CA GLY A 211 -2.54 -4.56 19.42
C GLY A 211 -2.89 -4.66 20.90
N THR A 212 -2.68 -5.83 21.45
CA THR A 212 -2.62 -6.05 22.90
C THR A 212 -1.21 -5.72 23.41
N ALA A 213 -1.02 -5.65 24.73
CA ALA A 213 0.28 -5.37 25.35
C ALA A 213 1.34 -6.48 25.16
N GLU A 214 1.11 -7.45 24.29
CA GLU A 214 2.10 -8.47 23.91
C GLU A 214 3.16 -7.89 22.97
N PRO A 215 4.42 -8.38 23.02
CA PRO A 215 5.49 -7.89 22.17
C PRO A 215 5.16 -8.14 20.69
N THR A 216 5.07 -7.07 19.94
CA THR A 216 4.85 -7.03 18.50
C THR A 216 6.14 -6.68 17.76
N LEU A 217 6.11 -6.57 16.45
CA LEU A 217 7.28 -6.20 15.63
C LEU A 217 7.71 -4.73 15.77
N TRP A 218 6.93 -3.90 16.50
CA TRP A 218 7.27 -2.51 16.87
C TRP A 218 7.13 -2.30 18.37
#